data_7fa0993978ba7271e34e0318ca60a851
#
_entry.id   7fa0993978ba7271e34e0318ca60a851
#
_cell.length_a   1.000
_cell.length_b   1.000
_cell.length_c   1.000
_cell.angle_alpha   90.00
_cell.angle_beta   90.00
_cell.angle_gamma   90.00
#
_symmetry.space_group_name_H-M   'P 1'
#
loop_
_entity.id
_entity.type
_entity.pdbx_description
1 polymer ?
#
loop_
_entity_poly.entity_id
_entity_poly.type
_entity_poly.pdbx_seq_one_letter_code
_entity_poly.pdbx_strand_id
1 'polypeptide(L)'
;WVDRPATDDKVLVNLEAGKRYKIKVEYFDGGGDCFARLYWKAPDLDSRDRINLFGEAGKAAKECDITVAVLGIDKSIEREGQDRYTLELPADQQEFIREIYKINPKTVVVLVAGSSIAINWIDENIPAIIDAWYPGEQGGTAVAEALFGKYNPGGRLPLTFYNSMDELPPFDDYAVKKGRTYQYFTGKPLYEFGYGLSYTKFNYRKLNIASKQDTINIQFSISNTGKYDGDEVAQVYVQYPETGTYMPIKQLKGFKRVHIK
;
A
#
# COMPACT_ATOMS: atom_id res chain seq x y z
N TRP A 1 -1.39 -35.23 13.05
CA TRP A 1 -0.84 -33.92 12.67
C TRP A 1 0.61 -34.12 12.25
N VAL A 2 0.95 -33.70 11.07
CA VAL A 2 2.30 -33.82 10.50
C VAL A 2 2.64 -32.55 9.77
N ASP A 3 3.81 -31.99 10.02
CA ASP A 3 4.33 -30.88 9.24
C ASP A 3 4.57 -31.32 7.80
N ARG A 4 4.08 -30.55 6.85
CA ARG A 4 4.28 -30.79 5.42
C ARG A 4 4.36 -29.46 4.66
N PRO A 5 5.07 -29.44 3.53
CA PRO A 5 5.07 -28.25 2.68
C PRO A 5 3.66 -27.91 2.23
N ALA A 6 3.47 -26.67 1.80
CA ALA A 6 2.18 -26.21 1.25
C ALA A 6 1.71 -27.16 0.15
N THR A 7 0.55 -27.77 0.35
CA THR A 7 -0.05 -28.73 -0.61
C THR A 7 -1.52 -28.42 -0.77
N ASP A 8 -2.01 -28.60 -1.99
CA ASP A 8 -3.44 -28.54 -2.29
C ASP A 8 -4.06 -29.92 -2.08
N ASP A 9 -4.89 -30.08 -1.08
CA ASP A 9 -5.75 -31.26 -0.92
C ASP A 9 -7.11 -30.95 -1.54
N LYS A 10 -7.55 -31.80 -2.46
CA LYS A 10 -8.80 -31.65 -3.19
C LYS A 10 -9.74 -32.80 -2.87
N VAL A 11 -10.98 -32.45 -2.57
CA VAL A 11 -12.04 -33.42 -2.39
C VAL A 11 -13.29 -32.98 -3.16
N LEU A 12 -13.93 -33.90 -3.86
CA LEU A 12 -15.22 -33.67 -4.51
C LEU A 12 -16.32 -33.96 -3.50
N VAL A 13 -17.20 -32.99 -3.29
CA VAL A 13 -18.33 -33.11 -2.37
C VAL A 13 -19.61 -32.83 -3.16
N ASN A 14 -20.55 -33.78 -3.17
CA ASN A 14 -21.87 -33.57 -3.75
C ASN A 14 -22.76 -32.81 -2.78
N LEU A 15 -23.25 -31.67 -3.19
CA LEU A 15 -24.11 -30.80 -2.39
C LEU A 15 -25.45 -30.58 -3.11
N GLU A 16 -26.50 -30.45 -2.31
CA GLU A 16 -27.85 -30.17 -2.80
C GLU A 16 -28.15 -28.67 -2.67
N ALA A 17 -28.68 -28.05 -3.71
CA ALA A 17 -29.05 -26.65 -3.73
C ALA A 17 -30.06 -26.34 -2.59
N GLY A 18 -29.81 -25.22 -1.88
CA GLY A 18 -30.65 -24.76 -0.78
C GLY A 18 -30.42 -25.48 0.56
N LYS A 19 -29.60 -26.51 0.63
CA LYS A 19 -29.28 -27.22 1.86
C LYS A 19 -28.05 -26.58 2.57
N ARG A 20 -28.12 -26.49 3.90
CA ARG A 20 -27.01 -26.00 4.71
C ARG A 20 -26.11 -27.14 5.16
N TYR A 21 -24.82 -26.99 4.98
CA TYR A 21 -23.81 -27.96 5.39
C TYR A 21 -22.86 -27.32 6.42
N LYS A 22 -22.50 -28.09 7.44
CA LYS A 22 -21.45 -27.66 8.39
C LYS A 22 -20.10 -28.07 7.84
N ILE A 23 -19.18 -27.11 7.74
CA ILE A 23 -17.80 -27.34 7.36
C ILE A 23 -16.94 -27.09 8.60
N LYS A 24 -16.02 -28.02 8.90
CA LYS A 24 -15.02 -27.88 9.94
C LYS A 24 -13.65 -27.90 9.27
N VAL A 25 -12.88 -26.84 9.46
CA VAL A 25 -11.48 -26.77 9.04
C VAL A 25 -10.61 -26.77 10.27
N GLU A 26 -9.69 -27.71 10.37
CA GLU A 26 -8.71 -27.78 11.45
C GLU A 26 -7.34 -27.57 10.85
N TYR A 27 -6.59 -26.68 11.44
CA TYR A 27 -5.28 -26.29 11.00
C TYR A 27 -4.28 -26.35 12.17
N PHE A 28 -3.10 -26.87 11.91
CA PHE A 28 -2.01 -26.92 12.86
C PHE A 28 -0.79 -26.26 12.25
N ASP A 29 -0.15 -25.40 13.02
CA ASP A 29 1.06 -24.72 12.65
C ASP A 29 2.22 -25.24 13.52
N GLY A 30 3.21 -25.86 12.88
CA GLY A 30 4.44 -26.35 13.50
C GLY A 30 5.59 -25.34 13.49
N GLY A 31 5.37 -24.17 12.89
CA GLY A 31 6.34 -23.09 12.75
C GLY A 31 6.73 -22.80 11.28
N GLY A 32 7.28 -21.62 11.05
CA GLY A 32 7.61 -21.10 9.72
C GLY A 32 6.48 -20.30 9.10
N ASP A 33 6.51 -20.13 7.77
CA ASP A 33 5.41 -19.51 7.03
C ASP A 33 4.20 -20.44 7.00
N CYS A 34 3.11 -20.00 7.58
CA CYS A 34 1.92 -20.83 7.74
C CYS A 34 0.68 -20.18 7.15
N PHE A 35 -0.10 -20.95 6.43
CA PHE A 35 -1.42 -20.55 6.00
C PHE A 35 -2.36 -21.74 5.80
N ALA A 36 -3.64 -21.52 6.03
CA ALA A 36 -4.71 -22.44 5.64
C ALA A 36 -5.74 -21.67 4.83
N ARG A 37 -6.05 -22.16 3.64
CA ARG A 37 -7.06 -21.56 2.76
C ARG A 37 -8.07 -22.61 2.36
N LEU A 38 -9.34 -22.31 2.57
CA LEU A 38 -10.43 -23.11 2.05
C LEU A 38 -10.91 -22.50 0.73
N TYR A 39 -10.73 -23.22 -0.34
CA TYR A 39 -11.27 -22.83 -1.65
C TYR A 39 -12.52 -23.64 -1.94
N TRP A 40 -13.41 -23.00 -2.63
CA TRP A 40 -14.62 -23.61 -3.16
C TRP A 40 -14.64 -23.45 -4.67
N LYS A 41 -14.77 -24.55 -5.40
CA LYS A 41 -14.95 -24.54 -6.85
C LYS A 41 -16.23 -25.28 -7.21
N ALA A 42 -17.23 -24.53 -7.69
CA ALA A 42 -18.41 -25.14 -8.30
C ALA A 42 -18.04 -25.65 -9.72
N PRO A 43 -18.68 -26.72 -10.21
CA PRO A 43 -18.35 -27.32 -11.51
C PRO A 43 -18.46 -26.39 -12.71
N ASP A 44 -19.31 -25.35 -12.63
CA ASP A 44 -19.68 -24.47 -13.73
C ASP A 44 -19.00 -23.10 -13.71
N LEU A 45 -17.98 -22.89 -12.81
CA LEU A 45 -17.20 -21.65 -12.75
C LEU A 45 -16.10 -21.64 -13.83
N ASP A 46 -16.50 -21.54 -15.08
CA ASP A 46 -15.64 -21.30 -16.23
C ASP A 46 -15.45 -19.78 -16.48
N SER A 47 -14.61 -19.40 -17.43
CA SER A 47 -14.26 -18.01 -17.79
C SER A 47 -15.44 -17.02 -17.88
N ARG A 48 -16.66 -17.49 -18.04
CA ARG A 48 -17.92 -16.74 -17.95
C ARG A 48 -18.17 -16.14 -16.56
N ASP A 49 -17.62 -16.73 -15.50
CA ASP A 49 -17.86 -16.30 -14.13
C ASP A 49 -16.95 -15.13 -13.72
N ARG A 50 -15.80 -14.94 -14.38
CA ARG A 50 -15.04 -13.68 -14.27
C ARG A 50 -15.87 -12.49 -14.75
N ILE A 51 -16.61 -12.66 -15.86
CA ILE A 51 -17.55 -11.66 -16.36
C ILE A 51 -18.70 -11.42 -15.37
N ASN A 52 -19.18 -12.45 -14.68
CA ASN A 52 -20.23 -12.32 -13.66
C ASN A 52 -19.72 -11.65 -12.39
N LEU A 53 -18.49 -11.91 -11.93
CA LEU A 53 -17.89 -11.22 -10.78
C LEU A 53 -17.76 -9.71 -11.04
N PHE A 54 -17.34 -9.31 -12.24
CA PHE A 54 -17.36 -7.89 -12.65
C PHE A 54 -18.78 -7.35 -12.70
N GLY A 55 -19.74 -8.12 -13.20
CA GLY A 55 -21.15 -7.75 -13.27
C GLY A 55 -21.78 -7.54 -11.90
N GLU A 56 -21.53 -8.40 -10.92
CA GLU A 56 -22.01 -8.26 -9.56
C GLU A 56 -21.35 -7.08 -8.83
N ALA A 57 -20.04 -6.92 -8.95
CA ALA A 57 -19.33 -5.77 -8.40
C ALA A 57 -19.80 -4.45 -9.02
N GLY A 58 -20.03 -4.44 -10.33
CA GLY A 58 -20.58 -3.28 -11.04
C GLY A 58 -22.00 -2.94 -10.60
N LYS A 59 -22.85 -3.95 -10.36
CA LYS A 59 -24.18 -3.78 -9.79
C LYS A 59 -24.14 -3.15 -8.41
N ALA A 60 -23.31 -3.72 -7.52
CA ALA A 60 -23.10 -3.20 -6.16
C ALA A 60 -22.58 -1.75 -6.20
N ALA A 61 -21.59 -1.47 -7.04
CA ALA A 61 -21.04 -0.12 -7.20
C ALA A 61 -22.09 0.89 -7.69
N LYS A 62 -23.02 0.48 -8.53
CA LYS A 62 -24.12 1.32 -9.02
C LYS A 62 -25.16 1.64 -7.95
N GLU A 63 -25.37 0.70 -7.03
CA GLU A 63 -26.40 0.79 -5.97
C GLU A 63 -25.87 1.51 -4.70
N CYS A 64 -24.57 1.75 -4.61
CA CYS A 64 -23.92 2.35 -3.44
C CYS A 64 -23.59 3.85 -3.68
N ASP A 65 -23.63 4.62 -2.60
CA ASP A 65 -23.19 6.04 -2.62
C ASP A 65 -21.69 6.17 -2.80
N ILE A 66 -20.91 5.24 -2.22
CA ILE A 66 -19.44 5.20 -2.27
C ILE A 66 -19.02 3.73 -2.44
N THR A 67 -18.06 3.50 -3.32
CA THR A 67 -17.44 2.19 -3.50
C THR A 67 -16.06 2.15 -2.87
N VAL A 68 -15.73 1.08 -2.17
CA VAL A 68 -14.38 0.80 -1.67
C VAL A 68 -13.84 -0.42 -2.41
N ALA A 69 -12.83 -0.21 -3.24
CA ALA A 69 -12.13 -1.27 -3.96
C ALA A 69 -10.84 -1.63 -3.23
N VAL A 70 -10.73 -2.88 -2.80
CA VAL A 70 -9.50 -3.40 -2.16
C VAL A 70 -8.70 -4.14 -3.23
N LEU A 71 -7.51 -3.64 -3.50
CA LEU A 71 -6.60 -4.13 -4.53
C LEU A 71 -5.23 -4.41 -3.91
N GLY A 72 -4.39 -5.16 -4.60
CA GLY A 72 -3.04 -5.38 -4.13
C GLY A 72 -2.39 -6.65 -4.66
N ILE A 73 -1.31 -7.03 -4.01
CA ILE A 73 -0.54 -8.22 -4.33
C ILE A 73 -0.39 -9.08 -3.08
N ASP A 74 -0.12 -10.35 -3.28
CA ASP A 74 0.07 -11.31 -2.21
C ASP A 74 1.31 -12.20 -2.44
N LYS A 75 1.53 -13.18 -1.57
CA LYS A 75 2.66 -14.11 -1.63
C LYS A 75 2.70 -14.98 -2.90
N SER A 76 1.67 -15.01 -3.72
CA SER A 76 1.70 -15.69 -5.03
C SER A 76 2.42 -14.84 -6.09
N ILE A 77 2.48 -13.52 -5.89
CA ILE A 77 3.08 -12.57 -6.81
C ILE A 77 4.50 -12.21 -6.36
N GLU A 78 4.66 -11.87 -5.07
CA GLU A 78 5.97 -11.55 -4.52
C GLU A 78 6.14 -12.17 -3.12
N ARG A 79 7.31 -12.75 -2.87
CA ARG A 79 7.71 -13.31 -1.58
C ARG A 79 9.22 -13.46 -1.50
N GLU A 80 9.75 -13.89 -0.34
CA GLU A 80 11.16 -14.28 -0.23
C GLU A 80 11.54 -15.34 -1.28
N GLY A 81 12.61 -15.06 -2.02
CA GLY A 81 13.07 -15.92 -3.11
C GLY A 81 12.25 -15.85 -4.40
N GLN A 82 11.27 -14.97 -4.48
CA GLN A 82 10.49 -14.73 -5.70
C GLN A 82 10.14 -13.25 -5.84
N ASP A 83 10.86 -12.57 -6.71
CA ASP A 83 10.56 -11.18 -7.08
C ASP A 83 9.51 -11.13 -8.19
N ARG A 84 8.78 -10.03 -8.24
CA ARG A 84 7.86 -9.75 -9.35
C ARG A 84 8.57 -9.07 -10.51
N TYR A 85 8.02 -9.23 -11.69
CA TYR A 85 8.60 -8.71 -12.94
C TYR A 85 8.15 -7.29 -13.30
N THR A 86 7.20 -6.72 -12.57
CA THR A 86 6.65 -5.38 -12.80
C THR A 86 6.30 -4.71 -11.49
N LEU A 87 6.32 -3.38 -11.45
CA LEU A 87 5.80 -2.61 -10.32
C LEU A 87 4.28 -2.42 -10.37
N GLU A 88 3.63 -2.79 -11.44
CA GLU A 88 2.21 -2.57 -11.62
C GLU A 88 1.35 -3.58 -10.85
N LEU A 89 0.10 -3.21 -10.60
CA LEU A 89 -0.93 -4.17 -10.20
C LEU A 89 -1.18 -5.21 -11.29
N PRO A 90 -1.66 -6.42 -10.96
CA PRO A 90 -2.14 -7.38 -11.93
C PRO A 90 -3.11 -6.76 -12.95
N ALA A 91 -3.01 -7.16 -14.21
CA ALA A 91 -3.77 -6.54 -15.30
C ALA A 91 -5.29 -6.60 -15.09
N ASP A 92 -5.79 -7.70 -14.52
CA ASP A 92 -7.20 -7.88 -14.18
C ASP A 92 -7.67 -6.92 -13.09
N GLN A 93 -6.83 -6.57 -12.12
CA GLN A 93 -7.15 -5.57 -11.11
C GLN A 93 -7.14 -4.15 -11.71
N GLN A 94 -6.23 -3.86 -12.63
CA GLN A 94 -6.21 -2.59 -13.34
C GLN A 94 -7.46 -2.40 -14.20
N GLU A 95 -7.89 -3.43 -14.90
CA GLU A 95 -9.14 -3.41 -15.66
C GLU A 95 -10.34 -3.26 -14.74
N PHE A 96 -10.41 -4.04 -13.67
CA PHE A 96 -11.49 -4.00 -12.68
C PHE A 96 -11.69 -2.59 -12.12
N ILE A 97 -10.65 -1.93 -11.65
CA ILE A 97 -10.81 -0.61 -11.05
C ILE A 97 -11.25 0.44 -12.06
N ARG A 98 -10.82 0.34 -13.32
CA ARG A 98 -11.26 1.22 -14.39
C ARG A 98 -12.76 1.08 -14.66
N GLU A 99 -13.26 -0.15 -14.70
CA GLU A 99 -14.70 -0.41 -14.92
C GLU A 99 -15.54 0.01 -13.71
N ILE A 100 -15.11 -0.27 -12.49
CA ILE A 100 -15.80 0.20 -11.28
C ILE A 100 -15.86 1.73 -11.22
N TYR A 101 -14.77 2.40 -11.51
CA TYR A 101 -14.75 3.88 -11.54
C TYR A 101 -15.68 4.49 -12.57
N LYS A 102 -15.82 3.89 -13.75
CA LYS A 102 -16.80 4.34 -14.77
C LYS A 102 -18.24 4.27 -14.25
N ILE A 103 -18.54 3.27 -13.42
CA ILE A 103 -19.89 3.07 -12.85
C ILE A 103 -20.12 4.01 -11.67
N ASN A 104 -19.14 4.11 -10.77
CA ASN A 104 -19.21 4.96 -9.58
C ASN A 104 -17.91 5.73 -9.37
N PRO A 105 -17.82 6.99 -9.84
CA PRO A 105 -16.61 7.82 -9.64
C PRO A 105 -16.29 8.14 -8.17
N LYS A 106 -17.22 7.92 -7.24
CA LYS A 106 -16.96 8.02 -5.81
C LYS A 106 -16.33 6.72 -5.27
N THR A 107 -15.27 6.29 -5.92
CA THR A 107 -14.53 5.08 -5.54
C THR A 107 -13.31 5.45 -4.73
N VAL A 108 -13.10 4.74 -3.62
CA VAL A 108 -11.88 4.75 -2.80
C VAL A 108 -11.11 3.48 -3.06
N VAL A 109 -9.80 3.57 -3.22
CA VAL A 109 -8.93 2.40 -3.36
C VAL A 109 -8.19 2.16 -2.04
N VAL A 110 -8.18 0.92 -1.58
CA VAL A 110 -7.34 0.43 -0.50
C VAL A 110 -6.32 -0.53 -1.10
N LEU A 111 -5.04 -0.17 -1.02
CA LEU A 111 -3.94 -1.02 -1.50
C LEU A 111 -3.46 -1.92 -0.37
N VAL A 112 -3.32 -3.20 -0.65
CA VAL A 112 -2.73 -4.20 0.24
C VAL A 112 -1.51 -4.80 -0.45
N ALA A 113 -0.33 -4.33 -0.07
CA ALA A 113 0.92 -4.73 -0.70
C ALA A 113 2.10 -4.55 0.25
N GLY A 114 3.16 -5.36 0.11
CA GLY A 114 4.37 -5.26 0.93
C GLY A 114 5.45 -4.34 0.34
N SER A 115 5.26 -3.85 -0.88
CA SER A 115 6.24 -3.06 -1.62
C SER A 115 5.57 -1.96 -2.45
N SER A 116 6.37 -1.07 -3.05
CA SER A 116 5.85 0.03 -3.88
C SER A 116 5.16 -0.49 -5.14
N ILE A 117 4.01 0.06 -5.48
CA ILE A 117 3.24 -0.28 -6.69
C ILE A 117 3.09 0.97 -7.57
N ALA A 118 3.33 0.80 -8.87
CA ALA A 118 3.06 1.83 -9.87
C ALA A 118 1.55 1.87 -10.15
N ILE A 119 0.88 2.89 -9.61
CA ILE A 119 -0.57 3.05 -9.68
C ILE A 119 -0.97 4.36 -10.39
N ASN A 120 -0.24 4.75 -11.42
CA ASN A 120 -0.38 6.06 -12.08
C ASN A 120 -1.83 6.39 -12.43
N TRP A 121 -2.53 5.46 -13.10
CA TRP A 121 -3.92 5.70 -13.47
C TRP A 121 -4.83 5.87 -12.23
N ILE A 122 -4.59 5.11 -11.16
CA ILE A 122 -5.35 5.21 -9.91
C ILE A 122 -5.09 6.57 -9.26
N ASP A 123 -3.83 7.00 -9.20
CA ASP A 123 -3.45 8.32 -8.66
C ASP A 123 -4.13 9.48 -9.41
N GLU A 124 -4.20 9.39 -10.73
CA GLU A 124 -4.79 10.41 -11.58
C GLU A 124 -6.32 10.49 -11.50
N ASN A 125 -7.01 9.39 -11.25
CA ASN A 125 -8.46 9.27 -11.40
C ASN A 125 -9.22 9.02 -10.10
N ILE A 126 -8.66 8.28 -9.17
CA ILE A 126 -9.34 7.88 -7.94
C ILE A 126 -9.21 8.98 -6.86
N PRO A 127 -10.33 9.46 -6.30
CA PRO A 127 -10.33 10.60 -5.39
C PRO A 127 -9.66 10.35 -4.03
N ALA A 128 -9.53 9.08 -3.60
CA ALA A 128 -8.88 8.73 -2.35
C ALA A 128 -8.23 7.35 -2.40
N ILE A 129 -7.01 7.25 -1.87
CA ILE A 129 -6.21 6.02 -1.85
C ILE A 129 -5.68 5.83 -0.43
N ILE A 130 -5.82 4.63 0.11
CA ILE A 130 -5.22 4.20 1.36
C ILE A 130 -4.21 3.10 1.04
N ASP A 131 -2.95 3.31 1.38
CA ASP A 131 -1.94 2.25 1.38
C ASP A 131 -1.93 1.58 2.76
N ALA A 132 -2.49 0.38 2.82
CA ALA A 132 -2.66 -0.38 4.06
C ALA A 132 -1.49 -1.32 4.33
N TRP A 133 -0.52 -1.45 3.42
CA TRP A 133 0.57 -2.42 3.48
C TRP A 133 0.03 -3.84 3.65
N TYR A 134 0.80 -4.73 4.30
CA TYR A 134 0.28 -6.00 4.80
C TYR A 134 -0.17 -5.81 6.26
N PRO A 135 -1.44 -5.50 6.49
CA PRO A 135 -1.94 -5.23 7.82
C PRO A 135 -2.01 -6.54 8.62
N GLY A 136 -1.78 -6.43 9.93
CA GLY A 136 -1.91 -7.56 10.85
C GLY A 136 -3.37 -7.92 11.15
N GLU A 137 -3.58 -8.61 12.26
CA GLU A 137 -4.88 -9.10 12.73
C GLU A 137 -5.97 -8.02 12.75
N GLN A 138 -5.64 -6.80 13.19
CA GLN A 138 -6.56 -5.67 13.28
C GLN A 138 -6.63 -4.81 12.01
N GLY A 139 -6.10 -5.30 10.90
CA GLY A 139 -6.01 -4.54 9.65
C GLY A 139 -7.35 -4.05 9.13
N GLY A 140 -8.38 -4.90 9.14
CA GLY A 140 -9.72 -4.51 8.74
C GLY A 140 -10.30 -3.40 9.60
N THR A 141 -10.10 -3.47 10.93
CA THR A 141 -10.50 -2.42 11.87
C THR A 141 -9.78 -1.10 11.57
N ALA A 142 -8.46 -1.13 11.39
CA ALA A 142 -7.67 0.06 11.13
C ALA A 142 -8.08 0.76 9.82
N VAL A 143 -8.29 0.00 8.75
CA VAL A 143 -8.76 0.52 7.46
C VAL A 143 -10.16 1.11 7.60
N ALA A 144 -11.09 0.42 8.28
CA ALA A 144 -12.44 0.92 8.50
C ALA A 144 -12.44 2.20 9.33
N GLU A 145 -11.65 2.27 10.40
CA GLU A 145 -11.54 3.48 11.23
C GLU A 145 -10.97 4.67 10.46
N ALA A 146 -10.01 4.44 9.56
CA ALA A 146 -9.53 5.47 8.66
C ALA A 146 -10.63 5.91 7.69
N LEU A 147 -11.29 4.98 6.98
CA LEU A 147 -12.36 5.29 6.03
C LEU A 147 -13.52 6.07 6.64
N PHE A 148 -13.91 5.75 7.86
CA PHE A 148 -15.01 6.41 8.57
C PHE A 148 -14.57 7.60 9.44
N GLY A 149 -13.31 8.01 9.36
CA GLY A 149 -12.78 9.19 10.06
C GLY A 149 -12.68 9.05 11.57
N LYS A 150 -12.72 7.82 12.11
CA LYS A 150 -12.46 7.56 13.54
C LYS A 150 -10.98 7.65 13.88
N TYR A 151 -10.14 7.45 12.90
CA TYR A 151 -8.69 7.57 12.98
C TYR A 151 -8.20 8.47 11.85
N ASN A 152 -7.38 9.44 12.17
CA ASN A 152 -6.72 10.29 11.19
C ASN A 152 -5.35 9.69 10.82
N PRO A 153 -5.17 9.18 9.58
CA PRO A 153 -3.91 8.56 9.18
C PRO A 153 -2.73 9.51 9.29
N GLY A 154 -1.69 9.08 10.00
CA GLY A 154 -0.43 9.83 10.17
C GLY A 154 0.78 9.12 9.54
N GLY A 155 0.55 8.04 8.80
CA GLY A 155 1.61 7.28 8.12
C GLY A 155 2.34 8.09 7.06
N ARG A 156 3.63 7.75 6.86
CA ARG A 156 4.47 8.30 5.78
C ARG A 156 5.15 7.15 5.07
N LEU A 157 5.25 7.25 3.75
CA LEU A 157 5.85 6.20 2.92
C LEU A 157 7.33 6.00 3.26
N PRO A 158 7.76 4.79 3.61
CA PRO A 158 9.16 4.48 3.89
C PRO A 158 9.95 4.11 2.63
N LEU A 159 9.34 4.23 1.46
CA LEU A 159 9.88 3.90 0.15
C LEU A 159 9.63 5.03 -0.84
N THR A 160 10.40 5.06 -1.91
CA THR A 160 10.10 5.85 -3.11
C THR A 160 9.20 5.03 -4.02
N PHE A 161 8.07 5.57 -4.42
CA PHE A 161 7.18 4.94 -5.40
C PHE A 161 7.50 5.48 -6.79
N TYR A 162 7.84 4.59 -7.71
CA TYR A 162 8.20 4.92 -9.08
C TYR A 162 7.00 4.81 -10.01
N ASN A 163 7.04 5.53 -11.14
CA ASN A 163 5.97 5.45 -12.14
C ASN A 163 6.06 4.18 -12.99
N SER A 164 7.25 3.65 -13.21
CA SER A 164 7.48 2.42 -13.98
C SER A 164 8.80 1.75 -13.63
N MET A 165 8.98 0.53 -14.11
CA MET A 165 10.27 -0.19 -14.06
C MET A 165 11.38 0.50 -14.86
N ASP A 166 11.01 1.25 -15.91
CA ASP A 166 11.96 1.94 -16.79
C ASP A 166 12.73 3.07 -16.09
N GLU A 167 12.20 3.53 -14.95
CA GLU A 167 12.88 4.52 -14.10
C GLU A 167 13.98 3.93 -13.22
N LEU A 168 14.08 2.60 -13.16
CA LEU A 168 15.04 1.91 -12.31
C LEU A 168 16.26 1.44 -13.11
N PRO A 169 17.47 1.44 -12.49
CA PRO A 169 18.62 0.72 -13.03
C PRO A 169 18.32 -0.77 -13.24
N PRO A 170 19.11 -1.49 -14.05
CA PRO A 170 18.98 -2.93 -14.24
C PRO A 170 18.80 -3.67 -12.93
N PHE A 171 17.98 -4.72 -12.93
CA PHE A 171 17.57 -5.45 -11.73
C PHE A 171 18.75 -5.99 -10.91
N ASP A 172 19.78 -6.48 -11.58
CA ASP A 172 21.01 -7.03 -11.01
C ASP A 172 22.04 -5.96 -10.56
N ASP A 173 21.75 -4.68 -10.83
CA ASP A 173 22.60 -3.58 -10.34
C ASP A 173 22.12 -3.08 -8.99
N TYR A 174 22.76 -3.55 -7.93
CA TYR A 174 22.43 -3.19 -6.53
C TYR A 174 23.08 -1.87 -6.08
N ALA A 175 23.80 -1.17 -6.94
CA ALA A 175 24.44 0.10 -6.58
C ALA A 175 23.40 1.21 -6.42
N VAL A 176 22.99 1.49 -5.19
CA VAL A 176 21.98 2.52 -4.85
C VAL A 176 22.31 3.87 -5.48
N LYS A 177 23.61 4.22 -5.55
CA LYS A 177 24.13 5.46 -6.15
C LYS A 177 23.79 5.64 -7.63
N LYS A 178 23.39 4.60 -8.32
CA LYS A 178 23.07 4.65 -9.76
C LYS A 178 21.60 5.02 -10.04
N GLY A 179 21.01 5.83 -9.17
CA GLY A 179 19.67 6.39 -9.38
C GLY A 179 18.56 5.66 -8.61
N ARG A 180 18.91 4.88 -7.57
CA ARG A 180 17.89 4.25 -6.73
C ARG A 180 17.53 5.12 -5.52
N THR A 181 16.33 4.99 -5.02
CA THR A 181 15.79 5.65 -3.83
C THR A 181 15.75 7.17 -3.90
N TYR A 182 15.06 7.80 -2.96
CA TYR A 182 14.99 9.26 -2.84
C TYR A 182 16.36 9.95 -2.71
N GLN A 183 17.41 9.18 -2.42
CA GLN A 183 18.76 9.72 -2.27
C GLN A 183 19.46 9.98 -3.61
N TYR A 184 19.15 9.21 -4.65
CA TYR A 184 19.87 9.27 -5.92
C TYR A 184 18.96 9.27 -7.15
N PHE A 185 17.66 9.06 -6.98
CA PHE A 185 16.71 9.14 -8.08
C PHE A 185 16.48 10.60 -8.48
N THR A 186 16.79 10.93 -9.70
CA THR A 186 16.71 12.31 -10.24
C THR A 186 15.40 12.58 -10.99
N GLY A 187 14.61 11.55 -11.25
CA GLY A 187 13.30 11.67 -11.87
C GLY A 187 12.23 12.22 -10.92
N LYS A 188 11.01 12.34 -11.41
CA LYS A 188 9.84 12.67 -10.60
C LYS A 188 9.16 11.36 -10.17
N PRO A 189 9.25 10.94 -8.90
CA PRO A 189 8.59 9.72 -8.48
C PRO A 189 7.06 9.89 -8.47
N LEU A 190 6.33 8.79 -8.50
CA LEU A 190 4.89 8.78 -8.28
C LEU A 190 4.57 9.32 -6.88
N TYR A 191 5.23 8.75 -5.85
CA TYR A 191 5.23 9.34 -4.49
C TYR A 191 6.63 9.36 -3.92
N GLU A 192 6.97 10.47 -3.28
CA GLU A 192 8.26 10.62 -2.62
C GLU A 192 8.35 9.76 -1.34
N PHE A 193 9.55 9.34 -0.99
CA PHE A 193 9.85 8.86 0.36
C PHE A 193 9.43 9.91 1.39
N GLY A 194 8.75 9.47 2.43
CA GLY A 194 8.23 10.36 3.47
C GLY A 194 6.88 11.03 3.15
N TYR A 195 6.31 10.77 1.97
CA TYR A 195 4.99 11.28 1.58
C TYR A 195 3.87 10.65 2.40
N GLY A 196 2.83 11.42 2.64
CA GLY A 196 1.57 10.97 3.23
C GLY A 196 0.66 12.15 3.55
N LEU A 197 -0.64 11.93 3.49
CA LEU A 197 -1.67 12.91 3.75
C LEU A 197 -2.25 12.76 5.17
N SER A 198 -3.01 13.74 5.58
CA SER A 198 -3.78 13.76 6.82
C SER A 198 -5.15 14.39 6.57
N TYR A 199 -6.14 14.07 7.38
CA TYR A 199 -7.46 14.73 7.35
C TYR A 199 -7.43 16.16 7.93
N THR A 200 -6.27 16.57 8.46
CA THR A 200 -6.03 17.93 8.94
C THR A 200 -4.83 18.57 8.23
N LYS A 201 -4.50 19.80 8.58
CA LYS A 201 -3.38 20.54 7.99
C LYS A 201 -2.42 20.98 9.08
N PHE A 202 -1.13 20.75 8.82
CA PHE A 202 -0.07 21.18 9.71
C PHE A 202 0.72 22.34 9.10
N ASN A 203 1.08 23.30 9.94
CA ASN A 203 1.85 24.47 9.54
C ASN A 203 3.16 24.52 10.35
N TYR A 204 4.27 24.60 9.64
CA TYR A 204 5.62 24.70 10.18
C TYR A 204 6.05 26.14 10.24
N ARG A 205 6.53 26.61 11.39
CA ARG A 205 6.94 27.99 11.63
C ARG A 205 8.18 28.06 12.52
N LYS A 206 8.78 29.25 12.55
CA LYS A 206 9.89 29.60 13.46
C LYS A 206 11.08 28.65 13.33
N LEU A 207 11.43 28.32 12.09
CA LEU A 207 12.66 27.55 11.85
C LEU A 207 13.86 28.32 12.33
N ASN A 208 14.61 27.73 13.26
CA ASN A 208 15.90 28.23 13.75
C ASN A 208 16.95 27.13 13.60
N ILE A 209 18.06 27.46 12.96
CA ILE A 209 19.16 26.53 12.74
C ILE A 209 20.40 27.17 13.39
N ALA A 210 20.98 26.49 14.35
CA ALA A 210 22.19 26.91 15.05
C ALA A 210 23.27 25.82 14.92
N SER A 211 24.45 26.20 14.48
CA SER A 211 25.61 25.30 14.41
C SER A 211 26.54 25.56 15.59
N LYS A 212 26.96 24.50 16.28
CA LYS A 212 27.96 24.58 17.34
C LYS A 212 28.88 23.37 17.21
N GLN A 213 30.17 23.66 16.91
CA GLN A 213 31.15 22.62 16.59
C GLN A 213 30.63 21.69 15.50
N ASP A 214 30.57 20.38 15.74
CA ASP A 214 30.12 19.35 14.79
C ASP A 214 28.63 19.05 14.90
N THR A 215 27.87 19.88 15.60
CA THR A 215 26.43 19.67 15.86
C THR A 215 25.60 20.79 15.24
N ILE A 216 24.51 20.40 14.55
CA ILE A 216 23.49 21.32 14.06
C ILE A 216 22.23 21.12 14.89
N ASN A 217 21.80 22.19 15.57
CA ASN A 217 20.54 22.23 16.29
C ASN A 217 19.47 22.84 15.40
N ILE A 218 18.37 22.13 15.22
CA ILE A 218 17.24 22.55 14.41
C ILE A 218 16.02 22.64 15.32
N GLN A 219 15.41 23.81 15.40
CA GLN A 219 14.19 24.07 16.16
C GLN A 219 13.12 24.63 15.24
N PHE A 220 11.91 24.18 15.39
CA PHE A 220 10.74 24.69 14.69
C PHE A 220 9.47 24.42 15.50
N SER A 221 8.40 25.13 15.17
CA SER A 221 7.08 24.91 15.75
C SER A 221 6.17 24.29 14.70
N ILE A 222 5.36 23.33 15.12
CA ILE A 222 4.30 22.76 14.29
C ILE A 222 2.97 23.08 14.97
N SER A 223 2.02 23.55 14.19
CA SER A 223 0.65 23.79 14.64
C SER A 223 -0.35 23.11 13.72
N ASN A 224 -1.39 22.54 14.29
CA ASN A 224 -2.54 22.08 13.55
C ASN A 224 -3.41 23.28 13.18
N THR A 225 -3.74 23.44 11.92
CA THR A 225 -4.58 24.54 11.40
C THR A 225 -5.88 24.03 10.79
N GLY A 226 -6.13 22.73 10.86
CA GLY A 226 -7.36 22.10 10.40
C GLY A 226 -8.37 21.85 11.51
N LYS A 227 -9.31 20.96 11.29
CA LYS A 227 -10.44 20.70 12.17
C LYS A 227 -10.33 19.43 13.00
N TYR A 228 -9.39 18.55 12.66
CA TYR A 228 -9.24 17.24 13.27
C TYR A 228 -7.88 17.16 13.96
N ASP A 229 -7.84 16.54 15.11
CA ASP A 229 -6.59 16.16 15.75
C ASP A 229 -5.84 15.18 14.85
N GLY A 230 -4.53 15.19 14.90
CA GLY A 230 -3.76 14.28 14.06
C GLY A 230 -2.30 14.20 14.44
N ASP A 231 -1.68 13.18 13.88
CA ASP A 231 -0.25 12.96 14.03
C ASP A 231 0.50 13.52 12.82
N GLU A 232 1.50 14.33 13.09
CA GLU A 232 2.45 14.76 12.08
C GLU A 232 3.79 14.06 12.28
N VAL A 233 4.41 13.63 11.18
CA VAL A 233 5.78 13.10 11.19
C VAL A 233 6.71 14.16 10.65
N ALA A 234 7.27 14.94 11.57
CA ALA A 234 8.30 15.92 11.22
C ALA A 234 9.57 15.22 10.74
N GLN A 235 10.09 15.61 9.59
CA GLN A 235 11.24 14.99 8.94
C GLN A 235 12.30 16.05 8.65
N VAL A 236 13.54 15.76 8.99
CA VAL A 236 14.69 16.62 8.74
C VAL A 236 15.59 15.98 7.71
N TYR A 237 15.70 16.61 6.56
CA TYR A 237 16.57 16.20 5.48
C TYR A 237 17.77 17.15 5.37
N VAL A 238 18.94 16.58 5.09
CA VAL A 238 20.15 17.33 4.77
C VAL A 238 20.47 17.13 3.29
N GLN A 239 20.62 18.23 2.60
CA GLN A 239 21.14 18.28 1.25
C GLN A 239 22.60 18.70 1.32
N TYR A 240 23.44 18.01 0.59
CA TYR A 240 24.86 18.33 0.53
C TYR A 240 25.14 19.31 -0.62
N PRO A 241 26.06 20.27 -0.44
CA PRO A 241 26.51 21.08 -1.54
C PRO A 241 27.11 20.22 -2.67
N GLU A 242 27.01 20.68 -3.90
CA GLU A 242 27.67 20.05 -5.02
C GLU A 242 29.20 20.16 -4.84
N THR A 243 29.81 19.05 -4.47
CA THR A 243 31.28 19.03 -4.15
C THR A 243 32.10 18.31 -5.21
N GLY A 244 31.50 17.96 -6.38
CA GLY A 244 32.13 17.10 -7.38
C GLY A 244 32.25 15.65 -6.98
N THR A 245 31.88 15.28 -5.76
CA THR A 245 31.76 13.91 -5.27
C THR A 245 30.31 13.44 -5.47
N TYR A 246 30.13 12.16 -5.74
CA TYR A 246 28.79 11.58 -5.94
C TYR A 246 28.05 11.47 -4.60
N MET A 247 27.43 12.57 -4.20
CA MET A 247 26.70 12.69 -2.93
C MET A 247 25.20 12.46 -3.12
N PRO A 248 24.49 12.01 -2.08
CA PRO A 248 23.03 11.92 -2.14
C PRO A 248 22.37 13.28 -2.40
N ILE A 249 21.29 13.30 -3.15
CA ILE A 249 20.46 14.50 -3.36
C ILE A 249 20.00 15.06 -2.01
N LYS A 250 19.49 14.21 -1.16
CA LYS A 250 19.09 14.51 0.23
C LYS A 250 19.17 13.26 1.10
N GLN A 251 19.37 13.41 2.39
CA GLN A 251 19.33 12.31 3.37
C GLN A 251 18.46 12.66 4.56
N LEU A 252 17.57 11.77 4.95
CA LEU A 252 16.83 11.87 6.22
C LEU A 252 17.82 11.71 7.37
N LYS A 253 17.91 12.72 8.23
CA LYS A 253 18.82 12.74 9.40
C LYS A 253 18.07 12.67 10.71
N GLY A 254 16.78 12.98 10.71
CA GLY A 254 15.95 12.86 11.91
C GLY A 254 14.49 12.91 11.55
N PHE A 255 13.68 12.22 12.34
CA PHE A 255 12.23 12.31 12.26
C PHE A 255 11.60 12.11 13.64
N LYS A 256 10.42 12.67 13.81
CA LYS A 256 9.64 12.49 15.02
C LYS A 256 8.15 12.57 14.70
N ARG A 257 7.39 11.58 15.14
CA ARG A 257 5.94 11.61 15.13
C ARG A 257 5.44 12.36 16.37
N VAL A 258 4.57 13.33 16.17
CA VAL A 258 3.97 14.15 17.23
C VAL A 258 2.47 14.26 17.02
N HIS A 259 1.71 14.05 18.09
CA HIS A 259 0.26 14.29 18.09
C HIS A 259 -0.03 15.76 18.34
N ILE A 260 -0.88 16.38 17.52
CA ILE A 260 -1.21 17.80 17.60
C ILE A 260 -2.74 17.95 17.52
N LYS A 261 -3.30 18.53 18.57
CA LYS A 261 -4.72 18.86 18.67
C LYS A 261 -5.11 20.02 17.78
#